data_bf0af451fdbed9f4ddcd77eaea8daf98
#
_entry.id   bf0af451fdbed9f4ddcd77eaea8daf98
#
_cell.length_a   1.000
_cell.length_b   1.000
_cell.length_c   1.000
_cell.angle_alpha   90.00
_cell.angle_beta   90.00
_cell.angle_gamma   90.00
#
_symmetry.space_group_name_H-M   'P 1'
#
loop_
_entity.id
_entity.type
_entity.pdbx_description
1 polymer ?
#
loop_
_entity_poly.entity_id
_entity_poly.type
_entity_poly.pdbx_seq_one_letter_code
_entity_poly.pdbx_strand_id
1 'polypeptide(L)'
;MATVELRFTALPAHVRTARLVAVSLARRAGVEDDVLDEVRLAVGEAATRAVGRHEASCPAEPVLVRLSDGEGKFVAEVVADLHLVVESAQELPPGVDLAVIGGLVDDVTVEAGPQGSVVTMVWPVAAHTPLTRSPRAAEPAAGTPQPAQ
;
A
#
# COMPACT_ATOMS: atom_id res chain seq x y z
N MET A 1 0.05 -9.60 -11.39
CA MET A 1 0.44 -9.01 -10.09
C MET A 1 1.67 -8.13 -10.31
N ALA A 2 1.61 -6.87 -10.00
CA ALA A 2 2.76 -5.98 -10.04
C ALA A 2 3.31 -5.80 -8.63
N THR A 3 4.63 -5.92 -8.46
CA THR A 3 5.31 -5.73 -7.18
C THR A 3 6.41 -4.70 -7.33
N VAL A 4 6.44 -3.74 -6.41
CA VAL A 4 7.48 -2.71 -6.32
C VAL A 4 8.17 -2.83 -4.98
N GLU A 5 9.48 -2.87 -4.99
CA GLU A 5 10.30 -2.83 -3.78
C GLU A 5 10.97 -1.46 -3.64
N LEU A 6 10.87 -0.90 -2.46
CA LEU A 6 11.53 0.33 -2.07
C LEU A 6 12.46 0.05 -0.90
N ARG A 7 13.75 0.29 -1.09
CA ARG A 7 14.77 0.18 -0.04
C ARG A 7 15.32 1.56 0.26
N PHE A 8 15.38 1.93 1.51
CA PHE A 8 15.89 3.23 1.92
C PHE A 8 16.64 3.17 3.25
N THR A 9 17.62 4.06 3.39
CA THR A 9 18.34 4.24 4.66
C THR A 9 17.36 4.59 5.77
N ALA A 10 17.55 4.03 6.96
CA ALA A 10 16.70 4.23 8.12
C ALA A 10 16.79 5.67 8.66
N LEU A 11 16.23 6.61 7.93
CA LEU A 11 16.12 8.03 8.28
C LEU A 11 14.65 8.48 8.26
N PRO A 12 14.20 9.26 9.26
CA PRO A 12 12.82 9.75 9.31
C PRO A 12 12.37 10.50 8.04
N ALA A 13 13.30 11.22 7.38
CA ALA A 13 13.03 11.94 6.15
C ALA A 13 12.56 11.04 4.99
N HIS A 14 13.00 9.79 4.95
CA HIS A 14 12.66 8.83 3.90
C HIS A 14 11.27 8.22 4.05
N VAL A 15 10.65 8.30 5.22
CA VAL A 15 9.27 7.85 5.46
C VAL A 15 8.28 8.60 4.55
N ARG A 16 8.53 9.87 4.30
CA ARG A 16 7.71 10.65 3.36
C ARG A 16 7.71 10.05 1.96
N THR A 17 8.87 9.62 1.47
CA THR A 17 8.98 8.97 0.15
C THR A 17 8.19 7.66 0.13
N ALA A 18 8.29 6.83 1.17
CA ALA A 18 7.52 5.60 1.28
C ALA A 18 6.01 5.85 1.22
N ARG A 19 5.52 6.87 1.93
CA ARG A 19 4.10 7.28 1.89
C ARG A 19 3.64 7.66 0.48
N LEU A 20 4.42 8.50 -0.21
CA LEU A 20 4.08 8.99 -1.54
C LEU A 20 4.05 7.85 -2.57
N VAL A 21 5.02 6.95 -2.52
CA VAL A 21 5.07 5.78 -3.41
C VAL A 21 3.90 4.85 -3.14
N ALA A 22 3.61 4.56 -1.87
CA ALA A 22 2.49 3.70 -1.49
C ALA A 22 1.15 4.24 -1.98
N VAL A 23 0.86 5.52 -1.77
CA VAL A 23 -0.38 6.17 -2.23
C VAL A 23 -0.47 6.18 -3.76
N SER A 24 0.62 6.46 -4.45
CA SER A 24 0.66 6.42 -5.92
C SER A 24 0.31 5.05 -6.47
N LEU A 25 0.87 4.00 -5.89
CA LEU A 25 0.62 2.63 -6.33
C LEU A 25 -0.76 2.14 -5.91
N ALA A 26 -1.24 2.48 -4.73
CA ALA A 26 -2.59 2.17 -4.28
C ALA A 26 -3.65 2.78 -5.22
N ARG A 27 -3.49 4.05 -5.57
CA ARG A 27 -4.37 4.72 -6.55
C ARG A 27 -4.34 4.02 -7.91
N ARG A 28 -3.16 3.68 -8.40
CA ARG A 28 -3.00 2.95 -9.65
C ARG A 28 -3.63 1.56 -9.60
N ALA A 29 -3.54 0.89 -8.46
CA ALA A 29 -4.17 -0.41 -8.24
C ALA A 29 -5.70 -0.35 -8.23
N GLY A 30 -6.28 0.81 -7.98
CA GLY A 30 -7.73 1.02 -7.91
C GLY A 30 -8.30 1.07 -6.49
N VAL A 31 -7.46 1.36 -5.50
CA VAL A 31 -7.94 1.70 -4.14
C VAL A 31 -8.75 2.99 -4.23
N GLU A 32 -9.90 3.02 -3.57
CA GLU A 32 -10.80 4.17 -3.59
C GLU A 32 -10.15 5.41 -2.96
N ASP A 33 -10.48 6.59 -3.48
CA ASP A 33 -9.83 7.85 -3.11
C ASP A 33 -9.99 8.21 -1.63
N ASP A 34 -11.11 7.86 -1.01
CA ASP A 34 -11.37 8.06 0.42
C ASP A 34 -10.53 7.14 1.33
N VAL A 35 -10.05 6.01 0.80
CA VAL A 35 -9.18 5.07 1.50
C VAL A 35 -7.69 5.41 1.37
N LEU A 36 -7.31 6.24 0.39
CA LEU A 36 -5.90 6.56 0.15
C LEU A 36 -5.21 7.28 1.32
N ASP A 37 -5.94 8.05 2.11
CA ASP A 37 -5.39 8.67 3.32
C ASP A 37 -5.10 7.65 4.41
N GLU A 38 -5.90 6.60 4.51
CA GLU A 38 -5.65 5.47 5.41
C GLU A 38 -4.38 4.72 5.00
N VAL A 39 -4.20 4.45 3.70
CA VAL A 39 -2.96 3.86 3.16
C VAL A 39 -1.74 4.71 3.53
N ARG A 40 -1.84 6.02 3.34
CA ARG A 40 -0.77 6.96 3.67
C ARG A 40 -0.38 6.90 5.14
N LEU A 41 -1.36 6.93 6.03
CA LEU A 41 -1.13 6.91 7.47
C LEU A 41 -0.58 5.56 7.91
N ALA A 42 -1.19 4.46 7.51
CA ALA A 42 -0.78 3.12 7.91
C ALA A 42 0.64 2.77 7.46
N VAL A 43 0.97 3.02 6.19
CA VAL A 43 2.33 2.80 5.68
C VAL A 43 3.32 3.75 6.37
N GLY A 44 2.92 4.99 6.63
CA GLY A 44 3.73 5.95 7.36
C GLY A 44 4.08 5.50 8.77
N GLU A 45 3.10 5.01 9.52
CA GLU A 45 3.31 4.51 10.89
C GLU A 45 4.20 3.24 10.89
N ALA A 46 3.93 2.29 10.00
CA ALA A 46 4.76 1.09 9.87
C ALA A 46 6.21 1.42 9.48
N ALA A 47 6.41 2.33 8.54
CA ALA A 47 7.74 2.77 8.11
C ALA A 47 8.47 3.55 9.22
N THR A 48 7.78 4.44 9.94
CA THR A 48 8.35 5.18 11.09
C THR A 48 8.83 4.23 12.18
N ARG A 49 8.03 3.21 12.47
CA ARG A 49 8.40 2.17 13.43
C ARG A 49 9.63 1.39 12.97
N ALA A 50 9.69 0.99 11.70
CA ALA A 50 10.84 0.28 11.13
C ALA A 50 12.10 1.13 11.20
N VAL A 51 12.01 2.41 10.84
CA VAL A 51 13.13 3.38 10.93
C VAL A 51 13.63 3.48 12.36
N GLY A 52 12.75 3.67 13.34
CA GLY A 52 13.15 3.79 14.75
C GLY A 52 13.86 2.54 15.26
N ARG A 53 13.44 1.36 14.83
CA ARG A 53 14.10 0.10 15.17
C ARG A 53 15.49 -0.01 14.56
N HIS A 54 15.63 0.34 13.28
CA HIS A 54 16.91 0.32 12.59
C HIS A 54 17.88 1.35 13.16
N GLU A 55 17.42 2.55 13.49
CA GLU A 55 18.26 3.58 14.12
C GLU A 55 18.82 3.09 15.48
N ALA A 56 18.01 2.37 16.25
CA ALA A 56 18.41 1.87 17.55
C ALA A 56 19.36 0.66 17.51
N SER A 57 19.25 -0.16 16.48
CA SER A 57 19.84 -1.51 16.45
C SER A 57 20.77 -1.78 15.27
N CYS A 58 20.44 -1.27 14.10
CA CYS A 58 21.16 -1.55 12.85
C CYS A 58 21.04 -0.40 11.84
N PRO A 59 21.59 0.79 12.15
CA PRO A 59 21.38 1.98 11.32
C PRO A 59 21.94 1.88 9.90
N ALA A 60 22.84 0.94 9.66
CA ALA A 60 23.39 0.68 8.31
C ALA A 60 22.46 -0.20 7.44
N GLU A 61 21.51 -0.90 8.05
CA GLU A 61 20.58 -1.76 7.32
C GLU A 61 19.42 -0.95 6.74
N PRO A 62 19.11 -1.10 5.44
CA PRO A 62 18.00 -0.41 4.85
C PRO A 62 16.65 -0.96 5.31
N VAL A 63 15.67 -0.09 5.42
CA VAL A 63 14.26 -0.49 5.55
C VAL A 63 13.74 -0.90 4.18
N LEU A 64 13.00 -1.99 4.12
CA LEU A 64 12.37 -2.49 2.91
C LEU A 64 10.86 -2.34 2.98
N VAL A 65 10.28 -1.75 1.95
CA VAL A 65 8.83 -1.71 1.74
C VAL A 65 8.53 -2.42 0.42
N ARG A 66 7.66 -3.41 0.46
CA ARG A 66 7.10 -4.06 -0.72
C ARG A 66 5.66 -3.65 -0.92
N LEU A 67 5.34 -3.28 -2.12
CA LEU A 67 4.00 -2.86 -2.51
C LEU A 67 3.56 -3.73 -3.69
N SER A 68 2.44 -4.39 -3.56
CA SER A 68 1.92 -5.27 -4.61
C SER A 68 0.43 -5.07 -4.83
N ASP A 69 0.00 -5.25 -6.06
CA ASP A 69 -1.40 -5.29 -6.46
C ASP A 69 -1.72 -6.64 -7.11
N GLY A 70 -2.88 -7.17 -6.87
CA GLY A 70 -3.35 -8.40 -7.48
C GLY A 70 -4.52 -9.00 -6.72
N GLU A 71 -5.29 -9.83 -7.41
CA GLU A 71 -6.43 -10.56 -6.84
C GLU A 71 -7.46 -9.66 -6.11
N GLY A 72 -7.65 -8.43 -6.60
CA GLY A 72 -8.58 -7.48 -5.99
C GLY A 72 -8.10 -6.87 -4.67
N LYS A 73 -6.79 -6.90 -4.42
CA LYS A 73 -6.18 -6.36 -3.20
C LYS A 73 -4.95 -5.53 -3.52
N PHE A 74 -4.73 -4.52 -2.70
CA PHE A 74 -3.47 -3.81 -2.59
C PHE A 74 -2.81 -4.21 -1.26
N VAL A 75 -1.55 -4.62 -1.32
CA VAL A 75 -0.78 -5.11 -0.18
C VAL A 75 0.46 -4.27 0.02
N ALA A 76 0.68 -3.80 1.23
CA ALA A 76 1.91 -3.15 1.65
C ALA A 76 2.57 -3.95 2.78
N GLU A 77 3.82 -4.32 2.57
CA GLU A 77 4.64 -5.00 3.56
C GLU A 77 5.80 -4.09 3.95
N VAL A 78 5.95 -3.84 5.23
CA VAL A 78 7.12 -3.12 5.78
C VAL A 78 7.98 -4.10 6.56
N VAL A 79 9.19 -4.30 6.07
CA VAL A 79 10.15 -5.25 6.64
C VAL A 79 11.18 -4.49 7.46
N ALA A 80 11.20 -4.78 8.75
CA ALA A 80 12.25 -4.35 9.66
C ALA A 80 13.17 -5.52 9.94
N ASP A 81 14.47 -5.34 9.71
CA ASP A 81 15.46 -6.38 9.98
C ASP A 81 15.65 -6.56 11.49
N LEU A 82 15.58 -7.81 11.91
CA LEU A 82 15.58 -8.21 13.31
C LEU A 82 16.80 -9.02 13.72
N HIS A 83 17.92 -8.91 13.04
CA HIS A 83 19.12 -9.63 13.47
C HIS A 83 19.50 -9.40 14.93
N LEU A 84 18.75 -8.59 15.67
CA LEU A 84 19.07 -8.15 17.03
C LEU A 84 18.00 -8.45 18.09
N VAL A 85 16.96 -9.19 17.78
CA VAL A 85 15.90 -9.47 18.78
C VAL A 85 16.15 -10.72 19.63
N VAL A 86 17.24 -11.44 19.37
CA VAL A 86 17.50 -12.68 20.11
C VAL A 86 18.03 -12.44 21.54
N GLU A 87 18.52 -11.25 21.86
CA GLU A 87 19.10 -11.01 23.20
C GLU A 87 18.28 -10.09 24.12
N SER A 88 17.26 -9.47 23.65
CA SER A 88 16.36 -8.71 24.52
C SER A 88 14.92 -8.83 24.04
N ALA A 89 14.39 -10.04 24.15
CA ALA A 89 12.95 -10.29 24.14
C ALA A 89 12.29 -9.75 25.41
N GLN A 90 12.62 -8.54 25.79
CA GLN A 90 11.66 -7.71 26.48
C GLN A 90 10.74 -7.21 25.40
N GLU A 91 9.60 -7.86 25.32
CA GLU A 91 8.43 -7.40 24.59
C GLU A 91 8.27 -5.91 24.88
N LEU A 92 8.76 -5.07 23.97
CA LEU A 92 8.15 -3.76 23.85
C LEU A 92 6.68 -4.05 23.62
N PRO A 93 5.77 -3.58 24.46
CA PRO A 93 4.35 -3.78 24.24
C PRO A 93 4.06 -3.37 22.80
N PRO A 94 3.16 -4.07 22.09
CA PRO A 94 2.75 -3.68 20.75
C PRO A 94 2.45 -2.19 20.81
N GLY A 95 3.33 -1.39 20.23
CA GLY A 95 3.31 0.05 20.43
C GLY A 95 1.97 0.60 19.98
N VAL A 96 1.60 1.74 20.49
CA VAL A 96 0.44 2.53 20.08
C VAL A 96 0.31 2.57 18.55
N ASP A 97 1.42 2.54 17.85
CA ASP A 97 1.55 2.54 16.40
C ASP A 97 0.85 1.35 15.72
N LEU A 98 0.92 0.14 16.29
CA LEU A 98 0.20 -1.02 15.72
C LEU A 98 -1.31 -0.95 15.94
N ALA A 99 -1.74 -0.36 17.04
CA ALA A 99 -3.15 -0.12 17.31
C ALA A 99 -3.72 0.92 16.32
N VAL A 100 -2.93 1.95 15.99
CA VAL A 100 -3.29 2.94 14.96
C VAL A 100 -3.40 2.28 13.59
N ILE A 101 -2.43 1.46 13.22
CA ILE A 101 -2.46 0.74 11.94
C ILE A 101 -3.68 -0.17 11.88
N GLY A 102 -3.98 -0.92 12.94
CA GLY A 102 -5.15 -1.80 13.00
C GLY A 102 -6.49 -1.09 12.84
N GLY A 103 -6.56 0.20 13.17
CA GLY A 103 -7.75 1.04 12.94
C GLY A 103 -7.87 1.59 11.51
N LEU A 104 -6.80 1.51 10.70
CA LEU A 104 -6.72 2.10 9.36
C LEU A 104 -6.70 1.06 8.24
N VAL A 105 -6.64 -0.22 8.56
CA VAL A 105 -6.43 -1.30 7.60
C VAL A 105 -7.48 -2.38 7.81
N ASP A 106 -8.04 -2.90 6.73
CA ASP A 106 -9.02 -3.98 6.79
C ASP A 106 -8.42 -5.28 7.33
N ASP A 107 -7.17 -5.55 6.99
CA ASP A 107 -6.42 -6.70 7.51
C ASP A 107 -4.96 -6.32 7.74
N VAL A 108 -4.49 -6.54 8.96
CA VAL A 108 -3.11 -6.31 9.35
C VAL A 108 -2.55 -7.53 10.06
N THR A 109 -1.41 -8.01 9.60
CA THR A 109 -0.64 -9.07 10.25
C THR A 109 0.76 -8.60 10.57
N VAL A 110 1.28 -9.06 11.70
CA VAL A 110 2.66 -8.81 12.11
C VAL A 110 3.32 -10.15 12.36
N GLU A 111 4.30 -10.46 11.52
CA GLU A 111 5.09 -11.66 11.63
C GLU A 111 6.50 -11.32 12.09
N ALA A 112 6.97 -12.01 13.12
CA ALA A 112 8.34 -11.91 13.58
C ALA A 112 9.03 -13.26 13.34
N GLY A 113 10.16 -13.22 12.66
CA GLY A 113 10.94 -14.40 12.31
C GLY A 113 12.45 -14.14 12.39
N PRO A 114 13.27 -15.13 12.06
CA PRO A 114 14.75 -15.02 12.14
C PRO A 114 15.32 -13.97 11.18
N GLN A 115 14.55 -13.52 10.21
CA GLN A 115 14.96 -12.51 9.23
C GLN A 115 14.34 -11.14 9.44
N GLY A 116 13.68 -10.92 10.56
CA GLY A 116 13.07 -9.64 10.84
C GLY A 116 11.58 -9.72 11.17
N SER A 117 10.97 -8.57 11.42
CA SER A 117 9.51 -8.44 11.50
C SER A 117 8.96 -7.86 10.22
N VAL A 118 7.85 -8.41 9.78
CA VAL A 118 7.10 -7.93 8.62
C VAL A 118 5.73 -7.47 9.09
N VAL A 119 5.40 -6.22 8.81
CA VAL A 119 4.03 -5.72 8.97
C VAL A 119 3.37 -5.76 7.60
N THR A 120 2.37 -6.61 7.46
CA THR A 120 1.60 -6.74 6.23
C THR A 120 0.25 -6.08 6.40
N MET A 121 -0.08 -5.17 5.49
CA MET A 121 -1.32 -4.39 5.47
C MET A 121 -2.03 -4.62 4.15
N VAL A 122 -3.33 -4.89 4.19
CA VAL A 122 -4.13 -5.25 3.03
C VAL A 122 -5.36 -4.34 2.92
N TRP A 123 -5.60 -3.82 1.74
CA TRP A 123 -6.80 -3.07 1.38
C TRP A 123 -7.49 -3.69 0.18
N PRO A 124 -8.82 -3.76 0.19
CA PRO A 124 -9.57 -4.20 -0.99
C PRO A 124 -9.42 -3.18 -2.12
N VAL A 125 -9.39 -3.68 -3.32
CA VAL A 125 -9.45 -2.88 -4.54
C VAL A 125 -10.84 -3.06 -5.14
N ALA A 126 -11.52 -1.96 -5.45
CA ALA A 126 -12.79 -2.02 -6.14
C ALA A 126 -12.63 -2.79 -7.47
N ALA A 127 -13.44 -3.80 -7.67
CA ALA A 127 -13.45 -4.51 -8.95
C ALA A 127 -13.70 -3.49 -10.05
N HIS A 128 -12.73 -3.32 -10.94
CA HIS A 128 -12.88 -2.49 -12.12
C HIS A 128 -13.99 -3.15 -12.96
N THR A 129 -15.20 -2.66 -12.81
CA THR A 129 -16.24 -2.95 -13.80
C THR A 129 -15.79 -2.21 -15.05
N PRO A 130 -15.36 -2.91 -16.12
CA PRO A 130 -15.04 -2.23 -17.35
C PRO A 130 -16.27 -1.42 -17.74
N LEU A 131 -16.12 -0.11 -17.90
CA LEU A 131 -17.14 0.74 -18.45
C LEU A 131 -17.52 0.11 -19.80
N THR A 132 -18.63 -0.62 -19.81
CA THR A 132 -19.25 -1.07 -21.04
C THR A 132 -19.57 0.21 -21.80
N ARG A 133 -18.77 0.49 -22.81
CA ARG A 133 -19.08 1.55 -23.76
C ARG A 133 -20.46 1.24 -24.27
N SER A 134 -21.47 1.98 -23.83
CA SER A 134 -22.80 1.93 -24.43
C SER A 134 -22.60 2.04 -25.94
N PRO A 135 -23.16 1.13 -26.74
CA PRO A 135 -23.12 1.29 -28.17
C PRO A 135 -23.79 2.62 -28.48
N ARG A 136 -23.02 3.52 -29.08
CA ARG A 136 -23.51 4.80 -29.59
C ARG A 136 -24.78 4.49 -30.43
N ALA A 137 -25.90 4.99 -29.96
CA ALA A 137 -27.14 4.87 -30.71
C ALA A 137 -26.87 5.32 -32.15
N ALA A 138 -27.14 4.41 -33.10
CA ALA A 138 -27.03 4.72 -34.50
C ALA A 138 -27.98 5.88 -34.80
N GLU A 139 -27.43 6.98 -35.26
CA GLU A 139 -28.18 8.11 -35.78
C GLU A 139 -29.07 7.60 -36.91
N PRO A 140 -30.40 7.89 -36.93
CA PRO A 140 -31.26 7.48 -38.03
C PRO A 140 -30.79 8.20 -39.28
N ALA A 141 -30.54 7.45 -40.34
CA ALA A 141 -30.19 7.97 -41.63
C ALA A 141 -31.22 8.99 -42.09
N ALA A 142 -30.71 10.19 -42.40
CA ALA A 142 -31.50 11.28 -42.95
C ALA A 142 -32.25 10.83 -44.22
N GLY A 143 -33.52 11.22 -44.27
CA GLY A 143 -34.44 10.77 -45.28
C GLY A 143 -34.04 11.09 -46.70
N THR A 144 -34.43 10.20 -47.55
CA THR A 144 -34.37 10.27 -49.00
C THR A 144 -35.11 11.50 -49.51
N PRO A 145 -34.54 12.32 -50.37
CA PRO A 145 -35.28 13.42 -51.04
C PRO A 145 -36.28 12.84 -52.02
N GLN A 146 -37.52 13.26 -51.90
CA GLN A 146 -38.58 12.93 -52.81
C GLN A 146 -38.42 13.70 -54.12
N PRO A 147 -38.56 13.08 -55.29
CA PRO A 147 -38.48 13.81 -56.56
C PRO A 147 -39.72 14.67 -56.77
N ALA A 148 -39.46 15.95 -57.12
CA ALA A 148 -40.50 16.86 -57.49
C ALA A 148 -41.09 16.48 -58.88
N GLN A 149 -42.41 16.50 -58.97
CA GLN A 149 -43.12 16.49 -60.26
C GLN A 149 -43.28 17.91 -60.78
#